data_3f16468cb82f84573f0d9b51ba45e9e9
#
_entry.id   3f16468cb82f84573f0d9b51ba45e9e9
#
_cell.length_a   1.000
_cell.length_b   1.000
_cell.length_c   1.000
_cell.angle_alpha   90.00
_cell.angle_beta   90.00
_cell.angle_gamma   90.00
#
_symmetry.space_group_name_H-M   'P 1'
#
loop_
_entity.id
_entity.type
_entity.pdbx_description
1 polymer ?
#
loop_
_entity_poly.entity_id
_entity_poly.type
_entity_poly.pdbx_seq_one_letter_code
_entity_poly.pdbx_strand_id
1 'polypeptide(L)'
;SFDPLHKGHIELASAASKILGGPVVFELSINNVDKPPLEAGIVWERLRQFQDLHSVVVTSKSTFHEKVRLMPGCTFIIGYDTALRLFEPRYYGTTEQMLESLRTLAATGCRFLVAGRENSSGIFKTLENIPVPVEFKGMLDSIPESQFRVNLSSSDLREAPETGK
;
A
#
# COMPACT_ATOMS: atom_id res chain seq x y z
N SER A 1 4.69 -3.25 7.42
CA SER A 1 5.22 -3.26 6.04
C SER A 1 6.69 -3.66 6.04
N PHE A 2 7.17 -4.21 4.91
CA PHE A 2 8.59 -4.54 4.68
C PHE A 2 9.19 -5.49 5.71
N ASP A 3 8.54 -6.61 5.91
CA ASP A 3 8.90 -7.61 6.90
C ASP A 3 8.95 -9.03 6.27
N PRO A 4 10.01 -9.31 5.49
CA PRO A 4 11.08 -8.45 5.02
C PRO A 4 10.70 -7.56 3.81
N LEU A 5 11.61 -6.63 3.44
CA LEU A 5 11.62 -6.01 2.13
C LEU A 5 11.99 -7.10 1.09
N HIS A 6 11.25 -7.18 0.00
CA HIS A 6 11.46 -8.22 -1.01
C HIS A 6 11.31 -7.68 -2.43
N LYS A 7 11.71 -8.49 -3.41
CA LYS A 7 11.70 -8.17 -4.84
C LYS A 7 10.36 -7.57 -5.30
N GLY A 8 9.22 -8.10 -4.82
CA GLY A 8 7.90 -7.56 -5.16
C GLY A 8 7.70 -6.10 -4.79
N HIS A 9 8.24 -5.63 -3.66
CA HIS A 9 8.19 -4.22 -3.29
C HIS A 9 9.01 -3.34 -4.25
N ILE A 10 10.20 -3.81 -4.64
CA ILE A 10 11.11 -3.08 -5.52
C ILE A 10 10.54 -3.00 -6.94
N GLU A 11 10.02 -4.11 -7.46
CA GLU A 11 9.40 -4.16 -8.79
C GLU A 11 8.14 -3.30 -8.86
N LEU A 12 7.33 -3.30 -7.79
CA LEU A 12 6.17 -2.43 -7.68
C LEU A 12 6.58 -0.95 -7.74
N ALA A 13 7.60 -0.56 -6.97
CA ALA A 13 8.12 0.81 -6.98
C ALA A 13 8.66 1.20 -8.36
N SER A 14 9.37 0.29 -9.04
CA SER A 14 9.87 0.51 -10.39
C SER A 14 8.74 0.67 -11.42
N ALA A 15 7.72 -0.19 -11.39
CA ALA A 15 6.56 -0.09 -12.26
C ALA A 15 5.81 1.23 -12.04
N ALA A 16 5.55 1.58 -10.78
CA ALA A 16 4.88 2.83 -10.42
C ALA A 16 5.66 4.07 -10.85
N SER A 17 6.99 4.09 -10.66
CA SER A 17 7.86 5.18 -11.11
C SER A 17 7.77 5.41 -12.61
N LYS A 18 7.71 4.33 -13.40
CA LYS A 18 7.56 4.42 -14.88
C LYS A 18 6.18 4.96 -15.27
N ILE A 19 5.11 4.50 -14.60
CA ILE A 19 3.73 4.95 -14.88
C ILE A 19 3.55 6.43 -14.54
N LEU A 20 4.04 6.84 -13.37
CA LEU A 20 3.85 8.18 -12.83
C LEU A 20 4.88 9.20 -13.34
N GLY A 21 5.98 8.75 -13.93
CA GLY A 21 7.06 9.61 -14.39
C GLY A 21 7.81 10.34 -13.27
N GLY A 22 7.83 9.78 -12.06
CA GLY A 22 8.40 10.43 -10.88
C GLY A 22 9.08 9.46 -9.91
N PRO A 23 9.80 9.99 -8.91
CA PRO A 23 10.46 9.17 -7.90
C PRO A 23 9.44 8.51 -6.99
N VAL A 24 9.77 7.31 -6.52
CA VAL A 24 8.99 6.58 -5.50
C VAL A 24 9.75 6.61 -4.18
N VAL A 25 9.03 6.93 -3.12
CA VAL A 25 9.51 6.90 -1.73
C VAL A 25 8.75 5.82 -0.98
N PHE A 26 9.46 4.94 -0.29
CA PHE A 26 8.85 3.95 0.59
C PHE A 26 8.36 4.59 1.89
N GLU A 27 7.22 4.18 2.38
CA GLU A 27 6.67 4.66 3.65
C GLU A 27 6.58 3.51 4.65
N LEU A 28 7.35 3.61 5.73
CA LEU A 28 7.27 2.71 6.88
C LEU A 28 6.38 3.33 7.95
N SER A 29 5.16 2.80 8.08
CA SER A 29 4.26 3.22 9.16
C SER A 29 4.62 2.50 10.46
N ILE A 30 4.87 3.27 11.53
CA ILE A 30 5.06 2.73 12.88
C ILE A 30 3.75 2.17 13.41
N ASN A 31 2.65 2.92 13.19
CA ASN A 31 1.32 2.52 13.61
C ASN A 31 0.57 1.85 12.45
N ASN A 32 -0.26 0.86 12.79
CA ASN A 32 -1.11 0.15 11.84
C ASN A 32 -2.51 0.01 12.45
N VAL A 33 -3.55 0.01 11.60
CA VAL A 33 -4.94 -0.12 12.07
C VAL A 33 -5.26 -1.52 12.62
N ASP A 34 -4.54 -2.54 12.14
CA ASP A 34 -4.80 -3.96 12.47
C ASP A 34 -3.72 -4.59 13.39
N LYS A 35 -2.67 -3.85 13.76
CA LYS A 35 -1.51 -4.38 14.50
C LYS A 35 -1.02 -3.39 15.53
N PRO A 36 -0.39 -3.86 16.62
CA PRO A 36 0.24 -2.97 17.59
C PRO A 36 1.35 -2.14 16.93
N PRO A 37 1.69 -0.98 17.53
CA PRO A 37 2.81 -0.16 17.07
C PRO A 37 4.11 -0.94 17.01
N LEU A 38 4.96 -0.60 16.04
CA LEU A 38 6.29 -1.19 15.94
C LEU A 38 7.22 -0.63 17.02
N GLU A 39 7.94 -1.50 17.69
CA GLU A 39 9.03 -1.11 18.61
C GLU A 39 10.20 -0.48 17.84
N ALA A 40 10.92 0.42 18.50
CA ALA A 40 12.02 1.17 17.87
C ALA A 40 13.09 0.25 17.24
N GLY A 41 13.44 -0.86 17.91
CA GLY A 41 14.38 -1.85 17.38
C GLY A 41 13.92 -2.44 16.04
N ILE A 42 12.66 -2.80 15.94
CA ILE A 42 12.04 -3.33 14.69
C ILE A 42 12.03 -2.27 13.59
N VAL A 43 11.74 -1.02 13.94
CA VAL A 43 11.80 0.09 12.96
C VAL A 43 13.20 0.21 12.38
N TRP A 44 14.24 0.22 13.21
CA TRP A 44 15.63 0.28 12.76
C TRP A 44 16.05 -0.93 11.91
N GLU A 45 15.65 -2.13 12.30
CA GLU A 45 15.90 -3.35 11.52
C GLU A 45 15.30 -3.25 10.12
N ARG A 46 14.04 -2.78 10.01
CA ARG A 46 13.38 -2.59 8.72
C ARG A 46 14.01 -1.48 7.89
N LEU A 47 14.42 -0.38 8.50
CA LEU A 47 15.09 0.72 7.80
C LEU A 47 16.42 0.31 7.18
N ARG A 48 17.19 -0.55 7.85
CA ARG A 48 18.48 -1.05 7.32
C ARG A 48 18.34 -1.74 5.97
N GLN A 49 17.18 -2.30 5.63
CA GLN A 49 16.95 -2.96 4.36
C GLN A 49 16.92 -1.99 3.17
N PHE A 50 16.75 -0.69 3.42
CA PHE A 50 16.68 0.36 2.39
C PHE A 50 18.01 1.11 2.21
N GLN A 51 19.04 0.82 3.02
CA GLN A 51 20.30 1.57 3.03
C GLN A 51 20.88 1.70 1.61
N ASP A 52 21.16 2.96 1.23
CA ASP A 52 21.80 3.37 -0.02
C ASP A 52 21.10 2.97 -1.33
N LEU A 53 19.92 2.32 -1.24
CA LEU A 53 19.19 1.84 -2.42
C LEU A 53 17.92 2.62 -2.71
N HIS A 54 17.18 3.01 -1.67
CA HIS A 54 15.84 3.61 -1.83
C HIS A 54 15.56 4.65 -0.76
N SER A 55 14.88 5.72 -1.16
CA SER A 55 14.36 6.70 -0.21
C SER A 55 13.23 6.09 0.62
N VAL A 56 13.27 6.29 1.94
CA VAL A 56 12.25 5.82 2.87
C VAL A 56 11.90 6.93 3.86
N VAL A 57 10.61 7.07 4.14
CA VAL A 57 10.09 7.93 5.21
C VAL A 57 9.43 7.08 6.28
N VAL A 58 9.53 7.51 7.52
CA VAL A 58 8.89 6.88 8.66
C VAL A 58 7.75 7.76 9.12
N THR A 59 6.55 7.20 9.27
CA THR A 59 5.39 7.93 9.79
C THR A 59 4.79 7.22 11.00
N SER A 60 4.13 8.00 11.86
CA SER A 60 3.32 7.48 12.98
C SER A 60 1.83 7.43 12.65
N LYS A 61 1.47 7.69 11.38
CA LYS A 61 0.07 7.75 10.96
C LYS A 61 -0.40 6.40 10.43
N SER A 62 -1.55 5.93 10.93
CA SER A 62 -2.09 4.62 10.59
C SER A 62 -3.04 4.66 9.39
N THR A 63 -3.71 5.78 9.16
CA THR A 63 -4.73 5.93 8.10
C THR A 63 -4.26 6.84 6.98
N PHE A 64 -4.79 6.64 5.76
CA PHE A 64 -4.50 7.53 4.63
C PHE A 64 -5.03 8.95 4.86
N HIS A 65 -6.15 9.10 5.56
CA HIS A 65 -6.70 10.40 5.95
C HIS A 65 -5.70 11.24 6.77
N GLU A 66 -4.89 10.61 7.62
CA GLU A 66 -3.83 11.28 8.36
C GLU A 66 -2.58 11.50 7.50
N LYS A 67 -2.22 10.51 6.67
CA LYS A 67 -1.01 10.55 5.83
C LYS A 67 -1.06 11.64 4.77
N VAL A 68 -2.21 11.91 4.16
CA VAL A 68 -2.36 12.97 3.15
C VAL A 68 -2.03 14.37 3.69
N ARG A 69 -2.17 14.58 5.00
CA ARG A 69 -1.80 15.85 5.64
C ARG A 69 -0.29 16.05 5.71
N LEU A 70 0.47 14.95 5.73
CA LEU A 70 1.93 14.96 5.71
C LEU A 70 2.48 15.00 4.28
N MET A 71 1.74 14.43 3.34
CA MET A 71 2.14 14.22 1.95
C MET A 71 1.02 14.68 1.00
N PRO A 72 0.70 15.98 0.95
CA PRO A 72 -0.38 16.49 0.11
C PRO A 72 -0.05 16.33 -1.37
N GLY A 73 -1.06 15.98 -2.18
CA GLY A 73 -0.93 15.83 -3.64
C GLY A 73 -0.12 14.61 -4.11
N CYS A 74 0.31 13.73 -3.21
CA CYS A 74 1.04 12.53 -3.61
C CYS A 74 0.10 11.44 -4.17
N THR A 75 0.67 10.51 -4.92
CA THR A 75 0.00 9.26 -5.32
C THR A 75 0.50 8.14 -4.41
N PHE A 76 -0.41 7.54 -3.64
CA PHE A 76 -0.12 6.35 -2.84
C PHE A 76 -0.13 5.10 -3.70
N ILE A 77 0.95 4.33 -3.67
CA ILE A 77 1.06 3.05 -4.35
C ILE A 77 0.69 1.97 -3.34
N ILE A 78 -0.39 1.25 -3.61
CA ILE A 78 -0.95 0.28 -2.68
C ILE A 78 -1.30 -1.04 -3.37
N GLY A 79 -1.25 -2.14 -2.63
CA GLY A 79 -1.73 -3.43 -3.12
C GLY A 79 -3.25 -3.56 -3.05
N TYR A 80 -3.79 -4.52 -3.80
CA TYR A 80 -5.22 -4.86 -3.87
C TYR A 80 -5.89 -4.96 -2.50
N ASP A 81 -5.29 -5.70 -1.56
CA ASP A 81 -5.89 -5.89 -0.22
C ASP A 81 -6.00 -4.58 0.56
N THR A 82 -5.03 -3.67 0.40
CA THR A 82 -5.08 -2.35 1.03
C THR A 82 -6.13 -1.46 0.36
N ALA A 83 -6.23 -1.52 -0.97
CA ALA A 83 -7.25 -0.80 -1.71
C ALA A 83 -8.67 -1.28 -1.35
N LEU A 84 -8.86 -2.58 -1.17
CA LEU A 84 -10.15 -3.14 -0.72
C LEU A 84 -10.55 -2.56 0.64
N ARG A 85 -9.61 -2.46 1.60
CA ARG A 85 -9.86 -1.92 2.95
C ARG A 85 -10.25 -0.44 2.95
N LEU A 86 -9.86 0.34 1.94
CA LEU A 86 -10.31 1.74 1.81
C LEU A 86 -11.84 1.86 1.71
N PHE A 87 -12.51 0.82 1.24
CA PHE A 87 -13.95 0.80 1.03
C PHE A 87 -14.69 -0.14 2.01
N GLU A 88 -14.04 -0.50 3.12
CA GLU A 88 -14.65 -1.30 4.18
C GLU A 88 -15.11 -0.42 5.36
N PRO A 89 -16.42 -0.28 5.61
CA PRO A 89 -16.96 0.59 6.67
C PRO A 89 -16.41 0.29 8.07
N ARG A 90 -16.02 -0.96 8.33
CA ARG A 90 -15.49 -1.37 9.66
C ARG A 90 -14.27 -0.55 10.12
N TYR A 91 -13.49 0.04 9.18
CA TYR A 91 -12.34 0.88 9.52
C TYR A 91 -12.72 2.34 9.82
N TYR A 92 -13.99 2.71 9.62
CA TYR A 92 -14.48 4.07 9.76
C TYR A 92 -15.63 4.18 10.78
N GLY A 93 -16.22 3.05 11.18
CA GLY A 93 -17.38 2.97 12.04
C GLY A 93 -18.67 2.73 11.27
N THR A 94 -19.08 3.66 10.40
CA THR A 94 -20.27 3.52 9.54
C THR A 94 -19.95 3.77 8.07
N THR A 95 -20.86 3.40 7.19
CA THR A 95 -20.74 3.70 5.74
C THR A 95 -20.71 5.20 5.47
N GLU A 96 -21.51 5.98 6.17
CA GLU A 96 -21.56 7.45 6.06
C GLU A 96 -20.23 8.08 6.46
N GLN A 97 -19.64 7.62 7.57
CA GLN A 97 -18.32 8.08 8.04
C GLN A 97 -17.22 7.70 7.05
N MET A 98 -17.30 6.52 6.45
CA MET A 98 -16.38 6.10 5.39
C MET A 98 -16.47 7.05 4.19
N LEU A 99 -17.67 7.30 3.67
CA LEU A 99 -17.87 8.18 2.51
C LEU A 99 -17.38 9.60 2.80
N GLU A 100 -17.65 10.15 3.98
CA GLU A 100 -17.18 11.49 4.38
C GLU A 100 -15.65 11.54 4.47
N SER A 101 -15.02 10.51 5.05
CA SER A 101 -13.57 10.40 5.10
C SER A 101 -12.94 10.32 3.71
N LEU A 102 -13.55 9.55 2.79
CA LEU A 102 -13.09 9.43 1.41
C LEU A 102 -13.26 10.72 0.61
N ARG A 103 -14.35 11.48 0.84
CA ARG A 103 -14.53 12.81 0.24
C ARG A 103 -13.46 13.79 0.70
N THR A 104 -13.17 13.80 2.01
CA THR A 104 -12.09 14.60 2.58
C THR A 104 -10.75 14.23 1.96
N LEU A 105 -10.48 12.94 1.80
CA LEU A 105 -9.28 12.43 1.15
C LEU A 105 -9.19 12.89 -0.33
N ALA A 106 -10.27 12.74 -1.08
CA ALA A 106 -10.33 13.16 -2.48
C ALA A 106 -10.09 14.68 -2.66
N ALA A 107 -10.61 15.49 -1.73
CA ALA A 107 -10.43 16.94 -1.74
C ALA A 107 -8.96 17.40 -1.55
N THR A 108 -8.06 16.53 -1.05
CA THR A 108 -6.63 16.83 -0.94
C THR A 108 -5.87 16.73 -2.26
N GLY A 109 -6.50 16.23 -3.33
CA GLY A 109 -5.85 15.95 -4.62
C GLY A 109 -4.95 14.71 -4.62
N CYS A 110 -4.89 13.97 -3.54
CA CYS A 110 -4.16 12.70 -3.48
C CYS A 110 -4.86 11.62 -4.31
N ARG A 111 -4.06 10.74 -4.90
CA ARG A 111 -4.51 9.63 -5.73
C ARG A 111 -3.97 8.30 -5.21
N PHE A 112 -4.50 7.22 -5.74
CA PHE A 112 -4.03 5.85 -5.46
C PHE A 112 -3.70 5.14 -6.77
N LEU A 113 -2.54 4.49 -6.80
CA LEU A 113 -2.16 3.56 -7.86
C LEU A 113 -2.18 2.14 -7.27
N VAL A 114 -3.10 1.32 -7.78
CA VAL A 114 -3.43 0.01 -7.19
C VAL A 114 -2.74 -1.10 -7.96
N ALA A 115 -1.91 -1.87 -7.26
CA ALA A 115 -1.34 -3.11 -7.78
C ALA A 115 -2.31 -4.28 -7.60
N GLY A 116 -2.52 -5.05 -8.66
CA GLY A 116 -3.27 -6.29 -8.59
C GLY A 116 -2.54 -7.38 -7.78
N ARG A 117 -3.29 -8.43 -7.41
CA ARG A 117 -2.77 -9.58 -6.68
C ARG A 117 -3.43 -10.87 -7.14
N GLU A 118 -2.65 -11.93 -7.26
CA GLU A 118 -3.18 -13.27 -7.39
C GLU A 118 -3.73 -13.79 -6.06
N ASN A 119 -4.92 -14.33 -6.05
CA ASN A 119 -5.51 -14.95 -4.87
C ASN A 119 -5.07 -16.42 -4.73
N SER A 120 -5.45 -17.08 -3.63
CA SER A 120 -5.14 -18.49 -3.36
C SER A 120 -5.67 -19.48 -4.41
N SER A 121 -6.63 -19.06 -5.24
CA SER A 121 -7.19 -19.85 -6.35
C SER A 121 -6.52 -19.58 -7.70
N GLY A 122 -5.41 -18.83 -7.74
CA GLY A 122 -4.69 -18.49 -8.96
C GLY A 122 -5.37 -17.40 -9.82
N ILE A 123 -6.41 -16.73 -9.29
CA ILE A 123 -7.12 -15.67 -10.01
C ILE A 123 -6.47 -14.33 -9.68
N PHE A 124 -6.04 -13.60 -10.72
CA PHE A 124 -5.48 -12.26 -10.56
C PHE A 124 -6.60 -11.24 -10.35
N LYS A 125 -6.56 -10.55 -9.20
CA LYS A 125 -7.52 -9.52 -8.80
C LYS A 125 -6.92 -8.14 -9.01
N THR A 126 -7.71 -7.25 -9.60
CA THR A 126 -7.33 -5.87 -9.92
C THR A 126 -8.30 -4.87 -9.29
N LEU A 127 -8.05 -3.58 -9.47
CA LEU A 127 -8.96 -2.51 -9.05
C LEU A 127 -10.41 -2.74 -9.52
N GLU A 128 -10.61 -3.34 -10.70
CA GLU A 128 -11.94 -3.62 -11.25
C GLU A 128 -12.77 -4.60 -10.40
N ASN A 129 -12.10 -5.40 -9.56
CA ASN A 129 -12.76 -6.33 -8.64
C ASN A 129 -13.11 -5.69 -7.28
N ILE A 130 -12.82 -4.39 -7.09
CA ILE A 130 -13.13 -3.65 -5.87
C ILE A 130 -14.43 -2.84 -6.10
N PRO A 131 -15.42 -2.91 -5.19
CA PRO A 131 -16.67 -2.17 -5.32
C PRO A 131 -16.47 -0.68 -4.99
N VAL A 132 -15.72 0.03 -5.84
CA VAL A 132 -15.44 1.46 -5.66
C VAL A 132 -16.71 2.28 -5.98
N PRO A 133 -17.21 3.11 -5.04
CA PRO A 133 -18.31 4.01 -5.32
C PRO A 133 -17.96 4.96 -6.46
N VAL A 134 -18.94 5.27 -7.32
CA VAL A 134 -18.73 6.02 -8.57
C VAL A 134 -18.03 7.36 -8.32
N GLU A 135 -18.36 8.06 -7.23
CA GLU A 135 -17.77 9.35 -6.86
C GLU A 135 -16.25 9.29 -6.59
N PHE A 136 -15.68 8.10 -6.28
CA PHE A 136 -14.25 7.94 -5.97
C PHE A 136 -13.45 7.27 -7.09
N LYS A 137 -14.09 6.82 -8.17
CA LYS A 137 -13.38 6.16 -9.28
C LYS A 137 -12.25 7.00 -9.85
N GLY A 138 -12.43 8.32 -9.93
CA GLY A 138 -11.38 9.23 -10.41
C GLY A 138 -10.17 9.39 -9.51
N MET A 139 -10.23 8.88 -8.28
CA MET A 139 -9.12 8.93 -7.31
C MET A 139 -8.17 7.73 -7.43
N LEU A 140 -8.57 6.66 -8.13
CA LEU A 140 -7.81 5.42 -8.22
C LEU A 140 -7.47 5.08 -9.66
N ASP A 141 -6.23 4.61 -9.86
CA ASP A 141 -5.76 4.03 -11.11
C ASP A 141 -5.23 2.62 -10.85
N SER A 142 -5.25 1.75 -11.86
CA SER A 142 -4.72 0.39 -11.76
C SER A 142 -3.36 0.29 -12.43
N ILE A 143 -2.44 -0.47 -11.82
CA ILE A 143 -1.23 -0.91 -12.51
C ILE A 143 -1.63 -2.09 -13.42
N PRO A 144 -1.39 -2.01 -14.74
CA PRO A 144 -1.67 -3.12 -15.65
C PRO A 144 -0.91 -4.39 -15.24
N GLU A 145 -1.54 -5.55 -15.33
CA GLU A 145 -0.91 -6.84 -15.05
C GLU A 145 0.37 -7.07 -15.87
N SER A 146 0.40 -6.58 -17.11
CA SER A 146 1.57 -6.65 -17.98
C SER A 146 2.78 -5.85 -17.48
N GLN A 147 2.58 -4.89 -16.58
CA GLN A 147 3.64 -4.05 -16.03
C GLN A 147 4.06 -4.48 -14.62
N PHE A 148 3.18 -5.17 -13.89
CA PHE A 148 3.47 -5.70 -12.58
C PHE A 148 2.61 -6.93 -12.28
N ARG A 149 3.27 -8.07 -12.13
CA ARG A 149 2.67 -9.32 -11.64
C ARG A 149 3.68 -10.04 -10.77
N VAL A 150 3.52 -9.96 -9.45
CA VAL A 150 4.39 -10.64 -8.49
C VAL A 150 3.52 -11.43 -7.50
N ASN A 151 3.79 -12.72 -7.41
CA ASN A 151 3.07 -13.65 -6.53
C ASN A 151 3.81 -13.83 -5.19
N LEU A 152 4.43 -12.77 -4.68
CA LEU A 152 5.15 -12.78 -3.40
C LEU A 152 4.50 -11.81 -2.43
N SER A 153 4.21 -12.28 -1.22
CA SER A 153 3.88 -11.42 -0.09
C SER A 153 4.87 -11.64 1.06
N SER A 154 5.02 -10.63 1.91
CA SER A 154 5.83 -10.79 3.12
C SER A 154 5.31 -11.91 4.04
N SER A 155 4.01 -12.25 3.95
CA SER A 155 3.43 -13.39 4.68
C SER A 155 3.93 -14.71 4.13
N ASP A 156 3.92 -14.89 2.81
CA ASP A 156 4.41 -16.11 2.16
C ASP A 156 5.89 -16.35 2.47
N LEU A 157 6.70 -15.27 2.55
CA LEU A 157 8.12 -15.37 2.88
C LEU A 157 8.39 -15.73 4.35
N ARG A 158 7.50 -15.34 5.27
CA ARG A 158 7.63 -15.73 6.69
C ARG A 158 7.19 -17.17 6.95
N GLU A 159 6.28 -17.69 6.14
CA GLU A 159 5.77 -19.07 6.23
C GLU A 159 6.63 -20.07 5.48
N ALA A 160 7.54 -19.61 4.59
CA ALA A 160 8.49 -20.48 3.93
C ALA A 160 9.45 -21.09 4.97
N PRO A 161 9.59 -22.42 5.06
CA PRO A 161 10.55 -23.04 5.97
C PRO A 161 11.95 -22.55 5.61
N GLU A 162 12.75 -22.19 6.62
CA GLU A 162 14.19 -21.96 6.44
C GLU A 162 14.79 -23.21 5.81
N THR A 163 15.01 -23.18 4.49
CA THR A 163 15.82 -24.20 3.82
C THR A 163 17.22 -24.00 4.30
N GLY A 164 17.60 -24.79 5.28
CA GLY A 164 18.92 -24.80 5.89
C GLY A 164 20.05 -24.90 4.87
N LYS A 165 21.03 -24.06 5.05
CA LYS A 165 22.44 -24.38 4.82
C LYS A 165 23.26 -23.71 5.89
#